data_a0c12cd27e17304b24dfb9805e764961
#
_entry.id   a0c12cd27e17304b24dfb9805e764961
#
_cell.length_a   1.000
_cell.length_b   1.000
_cell.length_c   1.000
_cell.angle_alpha   90.00
_cell.angle_beta   90.00
_cell.angle_gamma   90.00
#
_symmetry.space_group_name_H-M   'P 1'
#
loop_
_entity.id
_entity.type
_entity.pdbx_description
1 polymer ?
#
loop_
_entity_poly.entity_id
_entity_poly.type
_entity_poly.pdbx_seq_one_letter_code
_entity_poly.pdbx_strand_id
1 'polypeptide(L)'
;MKEKVTPQAKELTALLAAECRDMTDVQRMLKVLFKDTVETMLEGEMEEHLGYEKHNSIGNNSGNSRNGHGQKTLKSEIGDTTISVPRDRNGEFEPQVIGKRQTRTDDLENRVLAMYAKGMSTRDIEDHLRDIYGVEASSSLVSRITDKIMPAVTEWQSRPLDAVYPIVFLDGIIFKVRKDARVINKCLYSVLGINMDGKKEILGMWLSENESASFWTGVLNELKNRGVQDILIACRDNLSGFSGAIETVFPHTEQQLCVIHQIRNSTRYVSWKDIKPVMADLKLVYGAPTLDDAEYRLEEFREKWGSKYPQILKSWETNWAELSTYFKYPQEVRTIIYTTNAVEGFHRQLRKFTKTKIIYPTDDAVRKSVYLSIQEISKKWTMPIRDWGCIIGQMVMFFGERLLTRQ
;
A
#
# COMPACT_ATOMS: atom_id res chain seq x y z
N MET A 1 -9.58 14.69 -22.87
CA MET A 1 -9.60 15.96 -23.62
C MET A 1 -8.47 15.91 -24.63
N LYS A 2 -8.71 16.10 -25.93
CA LYS A 2 -7.63 16.30 -26.92
C LYS A 2 -7.09 17.71 -26.70
N GLU A 3 -5.85 17.83 -26.25
CA GLU A 3 -5.18 19.12 -26.17
C GLU A 3 -5.15 19.76 -27.58
N LYS A 4 -5.67 20.97 -27.68
CA LYS A 4 -5.61 21.74 -28.93
C LYS A 4 -4.20 22.27 -29.08
N VAL A 5 -3.43 21.65 -29.97
CA VAL A 5 -2.11 22.16 -30.37
C VAL A 5 -2.26 23.55 -31.00
N THR A 6 -1.58 24.54 -30.45
CA THR A 6 -1.61 25.92 -30.99
C THR A 6 -1.02 26.01 -32.39
N PRO A 7 -1.41 26.99 -33.21
CA PRO A 7 -0.82 27.18 -34.55
C PRO A 7 0.70 27.28 -34.53
N GLN A 8 1.25 27.99 -33.54
CA GLN A 8 2.69 28.16 -33.34
C GLN A 8 3.41 26.84 -33.03
N ALA A 9 2.77 26.00 -32.19
CA ALA A 9 3.30 24.67 -31.87
C ALA A 9 3.29 23.73 -33.08
N LYS A 10 2.33 23.88 -34.02
CA LYS A 10 2.31 23.11 -35.27
C LYS A 10 3.43 23.53 -36.22
N GLU A 11 3.69 24.84 -36.34
CA GLU A 11 4.77 25.38 -37.14
C GLU A 11 6.14 24.92 -36.64
N LEU A 12 6.35 25.02 -35.32
CA LEU A 12 7.55 24.49 -34.65
C LEU A 12 7.73 22.99 -34.91
N THR A 13 6.65 22.21 -34.78
CA THR A 13 6.68 20.76 -35.03
C THR A 13 7.06 20.44 -36.48
N ALA A 14 6.59 21.22 -37.45
CA ALA A 14 6.93 21.02 -38.86
C ALA A 14 8.41 21.31 -39.12
N LEU A 15 8.97 22.38 -38.54
CA LEU A 15 10.40 22.73 -38.66
C LEU A 15 11.27 21.62 -38.06
N LEU A 16 10.93 21.13 -36.85
CA LEU A 16 11.66 20.06 -36.18
C LEU A 16 11.60 18.73 -36.98
N ALA A 17 10.44 18.39 -37.52
CA ALA A 17 10.28 17.19 -38.33
C ALA A 17 11.12 17.21 -39.62
N ALA A 18 11.40 18.35 -40.16
CA ALA A 18 12.24 18.48 -41.33
C ALA A 18 13.74 18.20 -41.08
N GLU A 19 14.17 18.34 -39.81
CA GLU A 19 15.58 18.11 -39.41
C GLU A 19 15.82 16.70 -38.86
N CYS A 20 14.75 15.96 -38.49
CA CYS A 20 14.85 14.62 -37.91
C CYS A 20 14.70 13.53 -38.98
N ARG A 21 15.63 12.57 -38.98
CA ARG A 21 15.61 11.40 -39.88
C ARG A 21 15.11 10.14 -39.21
N ASP A 22 15.32 10.04 -37.93
CA ASP A 22 14.91 8.88 -37.09
C ASP A 22 14.51 9.31 -35.66
N MET A 23 14.10 8.36 -34.88
CA MET A 23 13.68 8.60 -33.47
C MET A 23 14.83 9.09 -32.58
N THR A 24 16.07 8.77 -32.94
CA THR A 24 17.26 9.23 -32.18
C THR A 24 17.45 10.73 -32.37
N ASP A 25 17.26 11.23 -33.63
CA ASP A 25 17.28 12.63 -33.93
C ASP A 25 16.17 13.39 -33.21
N VAL A 26 14.95 12.83 -33.17
CA VAL A 26 13.82 13.38 -32.39
C VAL A 26 14.18 13.53 -30.92
N GLN A 27 14.75 12.48 -30.30
CA GLN A 27 15.15 12.52 -28.90
C GLN A 27 16.25 13.55 -28.63
N ARG A 28 17.24 13.65 -29.53
CA ARG A 28 18.30 14.66 -29.46
C ARG A 28 17.73 16.07 -29.54
N MET A 29 16.80 16.31 -30.47
CA MET A 29 16.16 17.60 -30.66
C MET A 29 15.30 18.00 -29.46
N LEU A 30 14.51 17.08 -28.91
CA LEU A 30 13.73 17.31 -27.69
C LEU A 30 14.64 17.69 -26.50
N LYS A 31 15.82 17.08 -26.41
CA LYS A 31 16.81 17.40 -25.39
C LYS A 31 17.37 18.81 -25.54
N VAL A 32 17.65 19.23 -26.75
CA VAL A 32 18.10 20.60 -27.03
C VAL A 32 17.01 21.61 -26.71
N LEU A 33 15.78 21.38 -27.19
CA LEU A 33 14.64 22.24 -26.90
C LEU A 33 14.35 22.37 -25.41
N PHE A 34 14.40 21.26 -24.69
CA PHE A 34 14.22 21.26 -23.24
C PHE A 34 15.28 22.13 -22.56
N LYS A 35 16.56 21.97 -22.95
CA LYS A 35 17.66 22.77 -22.43
C LYS A 35 17.43 24.25 -22.66
N ASP A 36 17.22 24.64 -23.93
CA ASP A 36 17.07 26.03 -24.31
C ASP A 36 15.85 26.69 -23.65
N THR A 37 14.73 25.96 -23.57
CA THR A 37 13.53 26.45 -22.88
C THR A 37 13.79 26.71 -21.39
N VAL A 38 14.42 25.76 -20.70
CA VAL A 38 14.73 25.89 -19.28
C VAL A 38 15.73 27.02 -19.03
N GLU A 39 16.78 27.14 -19.85
CA GLU A 39 17.76 28.21 -19.70
C GLU A 39 17.11 29.59 -19.96
N THR A 40 16.21 29.69 -20.95
CA THR A 40 15.45 30.92 -21.23
C THR A 40 14.53 31.28 -20.04
N MET A 41 13.84 30.35 -19.46
CA MET A 41 12.99 30.58 -18.26
C MET A 41 13.82 31.04 -17.07
N LEU A 42 14.99 30.43 -16.82
CA LEU A 42 15.90 30.82 -15.74
C LEU A 42 16.47 32.24 -15.95
N GLU A 43 16.74 32.64 -17.18
CA GLU A 43 17.14 34.04 -17.49
C GLU A 43 15.99 35.01 -17.20
N GLY A 44 14.74 34.67 -17.56
CA GLY A 44 13.56 35.46 -17.25
C GLY A 44 13.34 35.63 -15.73
N GLU A 45 13.47 34.56 -14.94
CA GLU A 45 13.42 34.64 -13.49
C GLU A 45 14.55 35.51 -12.90
N MET A 46 15.75 35.47 -13.49
CA MET A 46 16.86 36.32 -13.09
C MET A 46 16.57 37.81 -13.42
N GLU A 47 15.93 38.09 -14.52
CA GLU A 47 15.51 39.46 -14.89
C GLU A 47 14.45 39.99 -13.91
N GLU A 48 13.49 39.19 -13.58
CA GLU A 48 12.48 39.54 -12.59
C GLU A 48 13.09 39.74 -11.18
N HIS A 49 14.01 38.89 -10.77
CA HIS A 49 14.72 38.99 -9.49
C HIS A 49 15.58 40.26 -9.38
N LEU A 50 16.28 40.64 -10.42
CA LEU A 50 17.14 41.84 -10.43
C LEU A 50 16.40 43.11 -10.79
N GLY A 51 15.23 43.03 -11.44
CA GLY A 51 14.43 44.17 -11.87
C GLY A 51 14.96 44.89 -13.12
N TYR A 52 15.89 44.25 -13.86
CA TYR A 52 16.42 44.80 -15.13
C TYR A 52 16.90 43.70 -16.12
N GLU A 53 16.79 44.01 -17.40
CA GLU A 53 17.19 43.13 -18.48
C GLU A 53 18.72 43.00 -18.60
N LYS A 54 19.18 41.94 -19.25
CA LYS A 54 20.61 41.73 -19.55
C LYS A 54 21.19 42.88 -20.35
N HIS A 55 22.36 43.37 -19.95
CA HIS A 55 23.06 44.52 -20.52
C HIS A 55 22.41 45.91 -20.32
N ASN A 56 21.41 46.02 -19.48
CA ASN A 56 20.80 47.31 -19.12
C ASN A 56 21.72 48.12 -18.19
N SER A 57 21.90 49.40 -18.45
CA SER A 57 22.74 50.31 -17.67
C SER A 57 22.25 50.54 -16.23
N ILE A 58 20.97 50.27 -15.96
CA ILE A 58 20.35 50.36 -14.62
C ILE A 58 21.04 49.37 -13.63
N GLY A 59 21.59 48.28 -14.14
CA GLY A 59 22.32 47.28 -13.32
C GLY A 59 23.62 47.78 -12.69
N ASN A 60 24.19 48.89 -13.15
CA ASN A 60 25.50 49.38 -12.71
C ASN A 60 25.52 49.87 -11.24
N ASN A 61 24.36 50.24 -10.65
CA ASN A 61 24.25 50.75 -9.28
C ASN A 61 23.06 50.12 -8.54
N SER A 62 22.57 48.97 -8.93
CA SER A 62 21.38 48.33 -8.38
C SER A 62 21.59 47.63 -7.02
N GLY A 63 22.83 47.56 -6.51
CA GLY A 63 23.18 46.80 -5.28
C GLY A 63 23.35 45.30 -5.49
N ASN A 64 22.79 44.72 -6.55
CA ASN A 64 22.99 43.31 -6.95
C ASN A 64 23.11 43.24 -8.48
N SER A 65 23.90 42.31 -8.98
CA SER A 65 24.16 42.16 -10.42
C SER A 65 24.36 40.69 -10.80
N ARG A 66 24.22 40.40 -12.11
CA ARG A 66 24.55 39.08 -12.65
C ARG A 66 26.00 38.70 -12.40
N ASN A 67 26.24 37.46 -11.98
CA ASN A 67 27.58 36.95 -11.66
C ASN A 67 27.87 35.64 -12.41
N GLY A 68 27.70 35.68 -13.72
CA GLY A 68 27.93 34.54 -14.59
C GLY A 68 26.91 33.40 -14.39
N HIS A 69 27.31 32.20 -14.80
CA HIS A 69 26.46 31.00 -14.78
C HIS A 69 27.17 29.84 -14.10
N GLY A 70 26.39 28.99 -13.45
CA GLY A 70 26.84 27.68 -12.99
C GLY A 70 26.32 26.57 -13.89
N GLN A 71 27.10 25.52 -14.13
CA GLN A 71 26.61 24.34 -14.83
C GLN A 71 25.93 23.39 -13.86
N LYS A 72 24.83 22.78 -14.29
CA LYS A 72 24.05 21.84 -13.52
C LYS A 72 23.49 20.75 -14.43
N THR A 73 23.72 19.49 -14.09
CA THR A 73 23.14 18.37 -14.85
C THR A 73 21.81 18.00 -14.23
N LEU A 74 20.75 18.03 -15.05
CA LEU A 74 19.41 17.57 -14.73
C LEU A 74 19.17 16.18 -15.30
N LYS A 75 18.72 15.30 -14.47
CA LYS A 75 18.21 13.98 -14.85
C LYS A 75 16.72 14.08 -15.13
N SER A 76 16.32 13.83 -16.36
CA SER A 76 14.94 13.90 -16.84
C SER A 76 14.57 12.64 -17.62
N GLU A 77 13.32 12.47 -17.96
CA GLU A 77 12.86 11.36 -18.82
C GLU A 77 13.40 11.38 -20.24
N ILE A 78 13.90 12.54 -20.70
CA ILE A 78 14.56 12.69 -22.00
C ILE A 78 16.09 12.51 -21.90
N GLY A 79 16.58 12.03 -20.75
CA GLY A 79 18.00 11.79 -20.46
C GLY A 79 18.66 12.91 -19.66
N ASP A 80 19.94 12.70 -19.36
CA ASP A 80 20.76 13.68 -18.63
C ASP A 80 21.03 14.91 -19.51
N THR A 81 20.70 16.09 -18.99
CA THR A 81 20.87 17.38 -19.71
C THR A 81 21.63 18.36 -18.84
N THR A 82 22.76 18.86 -19.32
CA THR A 82 23.51 19.90 -18.62
C THR A 82 22.98 21.27 -19.02
N ILE A 83 22.49 22.02 -18.05
CA ILE A 83 21.93 23.37 -18.18
C ILE A 83 22.83 24.41 -17.53
N SER A 84 22.73 25.63 -18.03
CA SER A 84 23.42 26.82 -17.53
C SER A 84 22.47 27.59 -16.62
N VAL A 85 22.80 27.71 -15.33
CA VAL A 85 21.94 28.39 -14.32
C VAL A 85 22.57 29.74 -14.01
N PRO A 86 21.86 30.86 -14.21
CA PRO A 86 22.39 32.19 -13.92
C PRO A 86 22.59 32.36 -12.40
N ARG A 87 23.56 33.24 -12.04
CA ARG A 87 23.86 33.56 -10.66
C ARG A 87 23.87 35.08 -10.48
N ASP A 88 23.41 35.54 -9.34
CA ASP A 88 23.55 36.90 -8.88
C ASP A 88 24.79 37.05 -7.98
N ARG A 89 25.25 38.28 -7.78
CA ARG A 89 26.45 38.59 -7.03
C ARG A 89 26.27 38.36 -5.52
N ASN A 90 25.09 38.60 -5.02
CA ASN A 90 24.75 38.41 -3.59
C ASN A 90 24.42 36.96 -3.24
N GLY A 91 24.16 36.09 -4.25
CA GLY A 91 23.79 34.67 -4.02
C GLY A 91 22.35 34.48 -3.51
N GLU A 92 21.51 35.51 -3.62
CA GLU A 92 20.12 35.53 -3.13
C GLU A 92 19.12 34.94 -4.15
N PHE A 93 19.51 34.84 -5.43
CA PHE A 93 18.66 34.29 -6.48
C PHE A 93 18.29 32.83 -6.20
N GLU A 94 17.00 32.57 -6.06
CA GLU A 94 16.44 31.24 -5.88
C GLU A 94 15.48 30.92 -7.04
N PRO A 95 15.96 30.21 -8.07
CA PRO A 95 15.14 29.87 -9.23
C PRO A 95 13.98 28.94 -8.84
N GLN A 96 12.79 29.25 -9.36
CA GLN A 96 11.55 28.49 -9.11
C GLN A 96 11.39 27.34 -10.11
N VAL A 97 11.76 27.54 -11.37
CA VAL A 97 11.67 26.53 -12.43
C VAL A 97 12.53 25.30 -12.11
N ILE A 98 13.71 25.54 -11.53
CA ILE A 98 14.60 24.46 -11.08
C ILE A 98 15.31 24.92 -9.80
N GLY A 99 14.83 24.46 -8.66
CA GLY A 99 15.39 24.81 -7.35
C GLY A 99 16.90 24.59 -7.23
N LYS A 100 17.59 25.41 -6.43
CA LYS A 100 19.08 25.47 -6.29
C LYS A 100 19.75 24.08 -6.16
N ARG A 101 19.10 23.11 -5.48
CA ARG A 101 19.65 21.76 -5.22
C ARG A 101 18.93 20.65 -6.02
N GLN A 102 17.96 20.99 -6.84
CA GLN A 102 17.22 20.03 -7.63
C GLN A 102 18.07 19.55 -8.81
N THR A 103 18.37 18.28 -8.88
CA THR A 103 19.15 17.63 -9.92
C THR A 103 18.32 16.71 -10.80
N ARG A 104 16.99 16.71 -10.61
CA ARG A 104 16.03 15.83 -11.27
C ARG A 104 14.72 16.54 -11.49
N THR A 105 13.99 16.14 -12.53
CA THR A 105 12.61 16.55 -12.72
C THR A 105 11.70 15.73 -11.78
N ASP A 106 10.64 16.34 -11.26
CA ASP A 106 9.65 15.65 -10.40
C ASP A 106 9.01 14.46 -11.13
N ASP A 107 8.94 14.52 -12.44
CA ASP A 107 8.39 13.47 -13.28
C ASP A 107 9.21 12.17 -13.24
N LEU A 108 10.55 12.28 -13.27
CA LEU A 108 11.43 11.11 -13.09
C LEU A 108 11.24 10.46 -11.71
N GLU A 109 11.12 11.26 -10.64
CA GLU A 109 10.89 10.74 -9.29
C GLU A 109 9.53 10.03 -9.20
N ASN A 110 8.46 10.61 -9.74
CA ASN A 110 7.14 10.01 -9.81
C ASN A 110 7.14 8.68 -10.58
N ARG A 111 7.88 8.59 -11.67
CA ARG A 111 8.04 7.34 -12.43
C ARG A 111 8.79 6.27 -11.64
N VAL A 112 9.85 6.64 -10.95
CA VAL A 112 10.58 5.72 -10.04
C VAL A 112 9.64 5.19 -8.96
N LEU A 113 8.84 6.05 -8.34
CA LEU A 113 7.86 5.66 -7.33
C LEU A 113 6.78 4.74 -7.92
N ALA A 114 6.28 5.04 -9.13
CA ALA A 114 5.29 4.20 -9.82
C ALA A 114 5.85 2.81 -10.15
N MET A 115 7.09 2.71 -10.64
CA MET A 115 7.75 1.43 -10.91
C MET A 115 7.98 0.63 -9.61
N TYR A 116 8.42 1.32 -8.55
CA TYR A 116 8.61 0.69 -7.24
C TYR A 116 7.30 0.19 -6.65
N ALA A 117 6.21 0.96 -6.80
CA ALA A 117 4.84 0.57 -6.39
C ALA A 117 4.35 -0.68 -7.13
N LYS A 118 4.73 -0.84 -8.40
CA LYS A 118 4.41 -2.05 -9.20
C LYS A 118 5.29 -3.26 -8.87
N GLY A 119 6.20 -3.14 -7.91
CA GLY A 119 6.98 -4.26 -7.38
C GLY A 119 8.38 -4.43 -7.99
N MET A 120 8.85 -3.51 -8.83
CA MET A 120 10.22 -3.56 -9.34
C MET A 120 11.22 -3.34 -8.20
N SER A 121 12.33 -4.09 -8.21
CA SER A 121 13.44 -3.84 -7.29
C SER A 121 14.19 -2.55 -7.68
N THR A 122 15.02 -2.03 -6.78
CA THR A 122 15.84 -0.84 -7.09
C THR A 122 16.79 -1.08 -8.25
N ARG A 123 17.25 -2.31 -8.46
CA ARG A 123 18.11 -2.70 -9.59
C ARG A 123 17.30 -2.81 -10.88
N ASP A 124 16.14 -3.43 -10.85
CA ASP A 124 15.26 -3.50 -12.03
C ASP A 124 14.87 -2.09 -12.51
N ILE A 125 14.67 -1.15 -11.58
CA ILE A 125 14.39 0.25 -11.90
C ILE A 125 15.63 0.94 -12.51
N GLU A 126 16.82 0.71 -11.95
CA GLU A 126 18.10 1.19 -12.49
C GLU A 126 18.29 0.72 -13.94
N ASP A 127 18.15 -0.58 -14.19
CA ASP A 127 18.26 -1.17 -15.53
C ASP A 127 17.20 -0.59 -16.48
N HIS A 128 15.95 -0.53 -16.05
CA HIS A 128 14.85 0.02 -16.84
C HIS A 128 15.05 1.50 -17.22
N LEU A 129 15.51 2.31 -16.28
CA LEU A 129 15.80 3.73 -16.53
C LEU A 129 16.94 3.90 -17.55
N ARG A 130 17.99 3.08 -17.43
CA ARG A 130 19.10 3.09 -18.38
C ARG A 130 18.65 2.64 -19.77
N ASP A 131 17.94 1.52 -19.87
CA ASP A 131 17.62 0.88 -21.15
C ASP A 131 16.54 1.64 -21.94
N ILE A 132 15.57 2.24 -21.26
CA ILE A 132 14.43 2.91 -21.94
C ILE A 132 14.62 4.42 -22.03
N TYR A 133 15.16 5.04 -20.98
CA TYR A 133 15.26 6.50 -20.89
C TYR A 133 16.69 7.02 -21.05
N GLY A 134 17.70 6.14 -21.15
CA GLY A 134 19.10 6.56 -21.20
C GLY A 134 19.55 7.33 -19.95
N VAL A 135 18.88 7.13 -18.81
CA VAL A 135 19.17 7.81 -17.54
C VAL A 135 20.00 6.90 -16.65
N GLU A 136 21.21 7.32 -16.31
CA GLU A 136 22.01 6.64 -15.31
C GLU A 136 21.53 7.00 -13.90
N ALA A 137 20.76 6.10 -13.32
CA ALA A 137 20.26 6.22 -11.96
C ALA A 137 20.70 5.00 -11.14
N SER A 138 21.66 5.16 -10.23
CA SER A 138 22.12 4.06 -9.38
C SER A 138 21.01 3.55 -8.46
N SER A 139 21.08 2.27 -8.06
CA SER A 139 20.15 1.67 -7.10
C SER A 139 20.09 2.41 -5.75
N SER A 140 21.20 3.06 -5.36
CA SER A 140 21.25 3.94 -4.18
C SER A 140 20.45 5.23 -4.39
N LEU A 141 20.42 5.77 -5.61
CA LEU A 141 19.61 6.91 -5.95
C LEU A 141 18.12 6.55 -5.93
N VAL A 142 17.76 5.41 -6.53
CA VAL A 142 16.39 4.88 -6.49
C VAL A 142 15.93 4.67 -5.04
N SER A 143 16.81 4.16 -4.17
CA SER A 143 16.52 4.02 -2.74
C SER A 143 16.20 5.37 -2.09
N ARG A 144 17.02 6.40 -2.33
CA ARG A 144 16.80 7.76 -1.77
C ARG A 144 15.51 8.40 -2.28
N ILE A 145 15.15 8.20 -3.54
CA ILE A 145 13.88 8.68 -4.09
C ILE A 145 12.71 8.00 -3.35
N THR A 146 12.77 6.68 -3.20
CA THR A 146 11.73 5.94 -2.50
C THR A 146 11.68 6.22 -1.00
N ASP A 147 12.77 6.66 -0.37
CA ASP A 147 12.81 7.06 1.04
C ASP A 147 12.00 8.34 1.31
N LYS A 148 11.86 9.22 0.33
CA LYS A 148 11.02 10.41 0.40
C LYS A 148 9.54 10.11 0.72
N ILE A 149 9.10 8.86 0.56
CA ILE A 149 7.73 8.46 0.85
C ILE A 149 7.49 8.15 2.34
N MET A 150 8.56 8.01 3.15
CA MET A 150 8.44 7.62 4.56
C MET A 150 7.59 8.59 5.40
N PRO A 151 7.67 9.92 5.24
CA PRO A 151 6.74 10.84 5.91
C PRO A 151 5.28 10.54 5.60
N ALA A 152 4.95 10.28 4.32
CA ALA A 152 3.58 9.93 3.92
C ALA A 152 3.14 8.56 4.48
N VAL A 153 4.06 7.60 4.63
CA VAL A 153 3.79 6.32 5.31
C VAL A 153 3.43 6.57 6.77
N THR A 154 4.18 7.43 7.46
CA THR A 154 3.93 7.77 8.86
C THR A 154 2.61 8.52 9.05
N GLU A 155 2.33 9.50 8.21
CA GLU A 155 1.08 10.25 8.20
C GLU A 155 -0.12 9.32 7.95
N TRP A 156 -0.02 8.45 6.94
CA TRP A 156 -1.06 7.47 6.65
C TRP A 156 -1.29 6.50 7.82
N GLN A 157 -0.22 6.02 8.46
CA GLN A 157 -0.32 5.11 9.61
C GLN A 157 -0.96 5.81 10.82
N SER A 158 -0.73 7.11 11.03
CA SER A 158 -1.26 7.87 12.17
C SER A 158 -2.58 8.61 11.88
N ARG A 159 -3.13 8.50 10.67
CA ARG A 159 -4.37 9.21 10.30
C ARG A 159 -5.54 8.85 11.21
N PRO A 160 -6.47 9.78 11.45
CA PRO A 160 -7.74 9.47 12.12
C PRO A 160 -8.50 8.36 11.42
N LEU A 161 -9.25 7.58 12.19
CA LEU A 161 -10.09 6.48 11.73
C LEU A 161 -11.55 6.72 12.12
N ASP A 162 -12.47 6.02 11.47
CA ASP A 162 -13.88 6.06 11.83
C ASP A 162 -14.09 5.53 13.26
N ALA A 163 -15.10 6.05 13.95
CA ALA A 163 -15.39 5.67 15.33
C ALA A 163 -15.87 4.22 15.44
N VAL A 164 -16.59 3.70 14.44
CA VAL A 164 -17.18 2.37 14.45
C VAL A 164 -16.84 1.60 13.18
N TYR A 165 -16.35 0.38 13.35
CA TYR A 165 -16.15 -0.58 12.28
C TYR A 165 -17.04 -1.81 12.48
N PRO A 166 -18.04 -2.03 11.62
CA PRO A 166 -18.88 -3.23 11.68
C PRO A 166 -18.12 -4.55 11.65
N ILE A 167 -17.11 -4.63 10.79
CA ILE A 167 -16.30 -5.84 10.64
C ILE A 167 -14.83 -5.44 10.44
N VAL A 168 -13.95 -6.09 11.19
CA VAL A 168 -12.49 -5.93 11.06
C VAL A 168 -11.86 -7.30 10.85
N PHE A 169 -10.92 -7.38 9.91
CA PHE A 169 -10.11 -8.57 9.65
C PHE A 169 -8.66 -8.29 10.05
N LEU A 170 -8.11 -9.20 10.84
CA LEU A 170 -6.74 -9.11 11.32
C LEU A 170 -5.98 -10.35 10.82
N ASP A 171 -4.93 -10.12 10.03
CA ASP A 171 -4.18 -11.20 9.40
C ASP A 171 -2.74 -10.76 9.08
N GLY A 172 -1.84 -11.72 8.93
CA GLY A 172 -0.43 -11.51 8.73
C GLY A 172 0.12 -12.14 7.44
N ILE A 173 1.11 -11.49 6.88
CA ILE A 173 1.85 -11.98 5.72
C ILE A 173 3.36 -11.95 5.99
N ILE A 174 4.05 -13.06 5.73
CA ILE A 174 5.48 -13.20 6.01
C ILE A 174 6.31 -12.58 4.88
N PHE A 175 7.28 -11.74 5.28
CA PHE A 175 8.35 -11.20 4.44
C PHE A 175 9.72 -11.64 4.95
N LYS A 176 10.66 -11.81 4.03
CA LYS A 176 12.08 -12.04 4.36
C LYS A 176 12.82 -10.72 4.39
N VAL A 177 13.42 -10.41 5.52
CA VAL A 177 14.13 -9.14 5.76
C VAL A 177 15.56 -9.43 6.19
N ARG A 178 16.52 -8.64 5.71
CA ARG A 178 17.91 -8.71 6.15
C ARG A 178 18.07 -7.93 7.46
N LYS A 179 18.64 -8.60 8.47
CA LYS A 179 18.98 -8.02 9.76
C LYS A 179 20.31 -8.64 10.22
N ASP A 180 21.26 -7.83 10.62
CA ASP A 180 22.56 -8.27 11.15
C ASP A 180 23.25 -9.33 10.26
N ALA A 181 23.32 -9.06 8.95
CA ALA A 181 23.87 -9.93 7.90
C ALA A 181 23.12 -11.27 7.71
N ARG A 182 21.99 -11.49 8.40
CA ARG A 182 21.15 -12.69 8.27
C ARG A 182 19.83 -12.34 7.61
N VAL A 183 19.21 -13.34 7.00
CA VAL A 183 17.83 -13.22 6.47
C VAL A 183 16.90 -13.86 7.48
N ILE A 184 15.99 -13.06 8.00
CA ILE A 184 14.97 -13.50 8.97
C ILE A 184 13.57 -13.33 8.39
N ASN A 185 12.63 -14.11 8.88
CA ASN A 185 11.22 -13.95 8.58
C ASN A 185 10.61 -12.92 9.54
N LYS A 186 9.93 -11.94 9.00
CA LYS A 186 9.09 -11.00 9.75
C LYS A 186 7.67 -11.09 9.25
N CYS A 187 6.72 -11.04 10.16
CA CYS A 187 5.31 -10.95 9.79
C CYS A 187 4.88 -9.49 9.72
N LEU A 188 4.30 -9.12 8.59
CA LEU A 188 3.57 -7.86 8.45
C LEU A 188 2.11 -8.16 8.74
N TYR A 189 1.61 -7.60 9.82
CA TYR A 189 0.21 -7.65 10.20
C TYR A 189 -0.52 -6.48 9.56
N SER A 190 -1.66 -6.76 8.98
CA SER A 190 -2.56 -5.77 8.40
C SER A 190 -3.95 -5.89 9.03
N VAL A 191 -4.54 -4.75 9.31
CA VAL A 191 -5.91 -4.65 9.78
C VAL A 191 -6.76 -4.07 8.67
N LEU A 192 -7.68 -4.87 8.15
CA LEU A 192 -8.64 -4.45 7.12
C LEU A 192 -9.99 -4.24 7.79
N GLY A 193 -10.51 -3.01 7.73
CA GLY A 193 -11.84 -2.65 8.19
C GLY A 193 -12.86 -2.59 7.06
N ILE A 194 -14.11 -2.88 7.38
CA ILE A 194 -15.27 -2.52 6.59
C ILE A 194 -15.97 -1.42 7.37
N ASN A 195 -16.06 -0.23 6.77
CA ASN A 195 -16.66 0.93 7.40
C ASN A 195 -18.19 0.89 7.32
N MET A 196 -18.86 1.89 7.92
CA MET A 196 -20.32 2.00 7.95
C MET A 196 -20.95 2.09 6.55
N ASP A 197 -20.24 2.57 5.55
CA ASP A 197 -20.67 2.61 4.16
C ASP A 197 -20.45 1.28 3.41
N GLY A 198 -19.89 0.25 4.07
CA GLY A 198 -19.58 -1.04 3.46
C GLY A 198 -18.29 -1.05 2.63
N LYS A 199 -17.51 0.01 2.68
CA LYS A 199 -16.24 0.11 1.93
C LYS A 199 -15.10 -0.51 2.73
N LYS A 200 -14.20 -1.13 1.98
CA LYS A 200 -12.97 -1.72 2.55
C LYS A 200 -11.91 -0.66 2.75
N GLU A 201 -11.23 -0.73 3.86
CA GLU A 201 -10.12 0.15 4.21
C GLU A 201 -9.03 -0.62 4.96
N ILE A 202 -7.74 -0.35 4.64
CA ILE A 202 -6.63 -0.84 5.47
C ILE A 202 -6.40 0.18 6.57
N LEU A 203 -6.65 -0.22 7.80
CA LEU A 203 -6.56 0.65 8.98
C LEU A 203 -5.11 0.92 9.40
N GLY A 204 -4.22 -0.03 9.12
CA GLY A 204 -2.80 0.10 9.40
C GLY A 204 -2.02 -1.15 9.07
N MET A 205 -0.68 -1.05 9.21
CA MET A 205 0.27 -2.14 9.01
C MET A 205 1.36 -2.11 10.08
N TRP A 206 1.68 -3.29 10.63
CA TRP A 206 2.69 -3.44 11.68
C TRP A 206 3.63 -4.60 11.33
N LEU A 207 4.93 -4.36 11.41
CA LEU A 207 5.95 -5.36 11.11
C LEU A 207 6.57 -5.85 12.42
N SER A 208 6.54 -7.16 12.67
CA SER A 208 7.12 -7.78 13.86
C SER A 208 7.82 -9.10 13.55
N GLU A 209 8.84 -9.41 14.35
CA GLU A 209 9.52 -10.72 14.33
C GLU A 209 8.75 -11.76 15.15
N ASN A 210 8.14 -11.29 16.22
CA ASN A 210 7.41 -12.13 17.17
C ASN A 210 5.98 -11.62 17.33
N GLU A 211 5.07 -12.56 17.42
CA GLU A 211 3.69 -12.32 17.71
C GLU A 211 3.44 -12.61 19.18
N SER A 212 2.85 -11.65 19.89
CA SER A 212 2.54 -11.77 21.30
C SER A 212 1.24 -11.04 21.66
N ALA A 213 0.65 -11.38 22.78
CA ALA A 213 -0.51 -10.65 23.29
C ALA A 213 -0.22 -9.15 23.48
N SER A 214 0.98 -8.79 23.97
CA SER A 214 1.39 -7.40 24.13
C SER A 214 1.52 -6.64 22.81
N PHE A 215 2.00 -7.31 21.74
CA PHE A 215 2.02 -6.73 20.41
C PHE A 215 0.62 -6.38 19.92
N TRP A 216 -0.33 -7.32 20.02
CA TRP A 216 -1.71 -7.09 19.61
C TRP A 216 -2.43 -6.05 20.45
N THR A 217 -2.19 -6.03 21.77
CA THR A 217 -2.68 -4.96 22.65
C THR A 217 -2.16 -3.59 22.18
N GLY A 218 -0.90 -3.50 21.78
CA GLY A 218 -0.32 -2.29 21.20
C GLY A 218 -1.02 -1.86 19.92
N VAL A 219 -1.25 -2.79 18.98
CA VAL A 219 -1.95 -2.55 17.71
C VAL A 219 -3.38 -2.04 17.96
N LEU A 220 -4.13 -2.70 18.82
CA LEU A 220 -5.52 -2.33 19.12
C LEU A 220 -5.61 -0.98 19.84
N ASN A 221 -4.69 -0.68 20.77
CA ASN A 221 -4.61 0.63 21.41
C ASN A 221 -4.24 1.74 20.41
N GLU A 222 -3.38 1.46 19.44
CA GLU A 222 -3.08 2.42 18.36
C GLU A 222 -4.35 2.74 17.55
N LEU A 223 -5.15 1.73 17.19
CA LEU A 223 -6.44 1.95 16.52
C LEU A 223 -7.36 2.83 17.38
N LYS A 224 -7.45 2.54 18.69
CA LYS A 224 -8.26 3.31 19.64
C LYS A 224 -7.79 4.76 19.74
N ASN A 225 -6.48 4.99 19.83
CA ASN A 225 -5.89 6.34 19.89
C ASN A 225 -6.14 7.14 18.59
N ARG A 226 -6.35 6.46 17.47
CA ARG A 226 -6.67 7.05 16.18
C ARG A 226 -8.17 7.28 15.96
N GLY A 227 -9.00 7.02 16.96
CA GLY A 227 -10.42 7.35 16.95
C GLY A 227 -11.37 6.16 16.96
N VAL A 228 -10.90 4.92 16.79
CA VAL A 228 -11.78 3.74 16.82
C VAL A 228 -12.33 3.56 18.24
N GLN A 229 -13.61 3.71 18.39
CA GLN A 229 -14.32 3.52 19.67
C GLN A 229 -14.90 2.13 19.80
N ASP A 230 -15.36 1.55 18.68
CA ASP A 230 -16.00 0.25 18.68
C ASP A 230 -15.70 -0.57 17.40
N ILE A 231 -15.56 -1.88 17.61
CA ILE A 231 -15.48 -2.90 16.57
C ILE A 231 -16.56 -3.93 16.89
N LEU A 232 -17.51 -4.17 15.97
CA LEU A 232 -18.61 -5.08 16.30
C LEU A 232 -18.19 -6.54 16.16
N ILE A 233 -17.52 -6.89 15.04
CA ILE A 233 -17.03 -8.26 14.77
C ILE A 233 -15.56 -8.19 14.35
N ALA A 234 -14.70 -8.92 15.06
CA ALA A 234 -13.30 -9.10 14.72
C ALA A 234 -13.04 -10.51 14.17
N CYS A 235 -12.71 -10.61 12.89
CA CYS A 235 -12.32 -11.84 12.22
C CYS A 235 -10.79 -11.98 12.28
N ARG A 236 -10.29 -13.05 12.88
CA ARG A 236 -8.86 -13.24 13.14
C ARG A 236 -8.39 -14.68 12.96
N ASP A 237 -7.08 -14.83 12.89
CA ASP A 237 -6.42 -16.13 12.97
C ASP A 237 -6.39 -16.67 14.42
N ASN A 238 -6.16 -17.97 14.54
CA ASN A 238 -6.05 -18.62 15.85
C ASN A 238 -4.61 -18.46 16.40
N LEU A 239 -4.28 -17.24 16.81
CA LEU A 239 -2.98 -16.91 17.37
C LEU A 239 -3.09 -16.71 18.89
N SER A 240 -2.12 -17.25 19.63
CA SER A 240 -2.15 -17.22 21.09
C SER A 240 -2.13 -15.78 21.65
N GLY A 241 -3.00 -15.51 22.62
CA GLY A 241 -3.08 -14.20 23.30
C GLY A 241 -3.81 -13.11 22.54
N PHE A 242 -4.33 -13.39 21.34
CA PHE A 242 -5.05 -12.41 20.54
C PHE A 242 -6.46 -12.15 21.10
N SER A 243 -7.18 -13.20 21.49
CA SER A 243 -8.51 -13.09 22.12
C SER A 243 -8.47 -12.14 23.33
N GLY A 244 -7.55 -12.38 24.25
CA GLY A 244 -7.40 -11.54 25.43
C GLY A 244 -7.02 -10.08 25.15
N ALA A 245 -6.27 -9.82 24.07
CA ALA A 245 -5.97 -8.45 23.66
C ALA A 245 -7.22 -7.73 23.17
N ILE A 246 -8.07 -8.39 22.36
CA ILE A 246 -9.35 -7.82 21.91
C ILE A 246 -10.27 -7.57 23.11
N GLU A 247 -10.45 -8.54 23.99
CA GLU A 247 -11.29 -8.41 25.19
C GLU A 247 -10.86 -7.26 26.11
N THR A 248 -9.55 -7.02 26.18
CA THR A 248 -9.00 -5.93 27.00
C THR A 248 -9.28 -4.55 26.39
N VAL A 249 -9.12 -4.39 25.07
CA VAL A 249 -9.19 -3.07 24.41
C VAL A 249 -10.59 -2.76 23.91
N PHE A 250 -11.28 -3.77 23.37
CA PHE A 250 -12.63 -3.70 22.81
C PHE A 250 -13.51 -4.81 23.39
N PRO A 251 -13.94 -4.71 24.66
CA PRO A 251 -14.60 -5.79 25.41
C PRO A 251 -15.95 -6.24 24.84
N HIS A 252 -16.58 -5.42 24.03
CA HIS A 252 -17.88 -5.73 23.42
C HIS A 252 -17.77 -6.30 22.00
N THR A 253 -16.56 -6.55 21.53
CA THR A 253 -16.32 -7.09 20.18
C THR A 253 -16.61 -8.58 20.13
N GLU A 254 -17.48 -9.02 19.24
CA GLU A 254 -17.67 -10.43 18.92
C GLU A 254 -16.45 -10.94 18.14
N GLN A 255 -15.89 -12.06 18.58
CA GLN A 255 -14.72 -12.65 17.95
C GLN A 255 -15.12 -13.82 17.05
N GLN A 256 -14.63 -13.82 15.81
CA GLN A 256 -14.79 -14.90 14.86
C GLN A 256 -13.42 -15.43 14.44
N LEU A 257 -13.14 -16.69 14.74
CA LEU A 257 -11.98 -17.38 14.20
C LEU A 257 -12.16 -17.68 12.71
N CYS A 258 -11.09 -17.49 11.96
CA CYS A 258 -11.06 -17.78 10.54
C CYS A 258 -11.23 -19.28 10.26
N VAL A 259 -12.37 -19.67 9.73
CA VAL A 259 -12.67 -21.06 9.37
C VAL A 259 -11.69 -21.57 8.30
N ILE A 260 -11.28 -20.74 7.37
CA ILE A 260 -10.31 -21.12 6.30
C ILE A 260 -8.94 -21.45 6.90
N HIS A 261 -8.45 -20.66 7.87
CA HIS A 261 -7.19 -20.96 8.55
C HIS A 261 -7.31 -22.25 9.39
N GLN A 262 -8.43 -22.47 10.07
CA GLN A 262 -8.71 -23.70 10.78
C GLN A 262 -8.66 -24.93 9.85
N ILE A 263 -9.27 -24.83 8.68
CA ILE A 263 -9.24 -25.89 7.66
C ILE A 263 -7.82 -26.15 7.16
N ARG A 264 -7.06 -25.09 6.83
CA ARG A 264 -5.66 -25.23 6.40
C ARG A 264 -4.79 -25.88 7.46
N ASN A 265 -4.99 -25.54 8.72
CA ASN A 265 -4.29 -26.16 9.83
C ASN A 265 -4.66 -27.64 9.95
N SER A 266 -5.93 -27.97 9.78
CA SER A 266 -6.40 -29.36 9.81
C SER A 266 -5.75 -30.22 8.73
N THR A 267 -5.61 -29.71 7.49
CA THR A 267 -5.05 -30.47 6.36
C THR A 267 -3.56 -30.81 6.52
N ARG A 268 -2.81 -30.11 7.38
CA ARG A 268 -1.39 -30.41 7.65
C ARG A 268 -1.18 -31.79 8.28
N TYR A 269 -2.17 -32.33 8.94
CA TYR A 269 -2.11 -33.60 9.67
C TYR A 269 -2.71 -34.75 8.88
N VAL A 270 -3.23 -34.50 7.66
CA VAL A 270 -3.97 -35.47 6.87
C VAL A 270 -3.08 -36.09 5.79
N SER A 271 -3.11 -37.40 5.68
CA SER A 271 -2.43 -38.10 4.58
C SER A 271 -3.04 -37.68 3.23
N TRP A 272 -2.23 -37.66 2.18
CA TRP A 272 -2.64 -37.19 0.84
C TRP A 272 -3.93 -37.88 0.33
N LYS A 273 -4.07 -39.18 0.56
CA LYS A 273 -5.24 -39.96 0.13
C LYS A 273 -6.54 -39.56 0.84
N ASP A 274 -6.45 -39.03 2.06
CA ASP A 274 -7.60 -38.70 2.87
C ASP A 274 -7.96 -37.19 2.83
N ILE A 275 -7.09 -36.34 2.25
CA ILE A 275 -7.35 -34.89 2.19
C ILE A 275 -8.73 -34.55 1.62
N LYS A 276 -9.06 -35.14 0.46
CA LYS A 276 -10.34 -34.86 -0.23
C LYS A 276 -11.55 -35.26 0.62
N PRO A 277 -11.64 -36.52 1.15
CA PRO A 277 -12.79 -36.90 1.97
C PRO A 277 -12.86 -36.15 3.30
N VAL A 278 -11.72 -35.91 4.00
CA VAL A 278 -11.71 -35.10 5.22
C VAL A 278 -12.21 -33.68 4.95
N MET A 279 -11.75 -33.05 3.86
CA MET A 279 -12.22 -31.71 3.48
C MET A 279 -13.70 -31.68 3.11
N ALA A 280 -14.23 -32.73 2.49
CA ALA A 280 -15.65 -32.84 2.16
C ALA A 280 -16.50 -32.94 3.44
N ASP A 281 -16.08 -33.75 4.41
CA ASP A 281 -16.80 -33.89 5.67
C ASP A 281 -16.71 -32.60 6.53
N LEU A 282 -15.53 -31.95 6.62
CA LEU A 282 -15.42 -30.65 7.28
C LEU A 282 -16.30 -29.57 6.61
N LYS A 283 -16.49 -29.67 5.27
CA LYS A 283 -17.37 -28.75 4.57
C LYS A 283 -18.82 -28.87 5.02
N LEU A 284 -19.27 -30.06 5.40
CA LEU A 284 -20.61 -30.26 5.96
C LEU A 284 -20.74 -29.58 7.33
N VAL A 285 -19.70 -29.55 8.15
CA VAL A 285 -19.69 -28.87 9.43
C VAL A 285 -19.82 -27.37 9.26
N TYR A 286 -18.87 -26.73 8.59
CA TYR A 286 -18.87 -25.25 8.48
C TYR A 286 -19.88 -24.69 7.48
N GLY A 287 -20.42 -25.49 6.59
CA GLY A 287 -21.47 -25.13 5.65
C GLY A 287 -22.89 -25.44 6.13
N ALA A 288 -23.05 -25.90 7.35
CA ALA A 288 -24.35 -26.25 7.91
C ALA A 288 -25.28 -25.01 7.98
N PRO A 289 -26.59 -25.21 7.85
CA PRO A 289 -27.55 -24.10 7.90
C PRO A 289 -27.73 -23.55 9.32
N THR A 290 -27.61 -24.39 10.35
CA THR A 290 -27.78 -24.04 11.78
C THR A 290 -26.59 -24.49 12.61
N LEU A 291 -26.47 -23.96 13.84
CA LEU A 291 -25.46 -24.40 14.79
C LEU A 291 -25.68 -25.87 15.19
N ASP A 292 -26.90 -26.26 15.45
CA ASP A 292 -27.26 -27.66 15.83
C ASP A 292 -26.87 -28.64 14.72
N ASP A 293 -27.14 -28.30 13.46
CA ASP A 293 -26.70 -29.11 12.31
C ASP A 293 -25.17 -29.19 12.21
N ALA A 294 -24.49 -28.08 12.50
CA ALA A 294 -23.02 -28.06 12.47
C ALA A 294 -22.44 -28.95 13.58
N GLU A 295 -23.00 -28.92 14.78
CA GLU A 295 -22.59 -29.76 15.89
C GLU A 295 -22.85 -31.24 15.59
N TYR A 296 -24.02 -31.56 15.03
CA TYR A 296 -24.34 -32.90 14.57
C TYR A 296 -23.30 -33.40 13.53
N ARG A 297 -22.96 -32.56 12.53
CA ARG A 297 -21.95 -32.91 11.53
C ARG A 297 -20.52 -33.01 12.12
N LEU A 298 -20.22 -32.27 13.16
CA LEU A 298 -18.95 -32.39 13.88
C LEU A 298 -18.87 -33.73 14.64
N GLU A 299 -19.99 -34.23 15.17
CA GLU A 299 -20.05 -35.54 15.78
C GLU A 299 -19.89 -36.69 14.78
N GLU A 300 -20.55 -36.58 13.59
CA GLU A 300 -20.31 -37.53 12.49
C GLU A 300 -18.82 -37.53 12.06
N PHE A 301 -18.19 -36.34 12.03
CA PHE A 301 -16.76 -36.20 11.74
C PHE A 301 -15.91 -36.89 12.83
N ARG A 302 -16.28 -36.75 14.09
CA ARG A 302 -15.64 -37.44 15.23
C ARG A 302 -15.67 -38.94 15.08
N GLU A 303 -16.84 -39.51 14.85
CA GLU A 303 -17.02 -40.94 14.65
C GLU A 303 -16.15 -41.49 13.51
N LYS A 304 -16.12 -40.78 12.39
CA LYS A 304 -15.43 -41.22 11.17
C LYS A 304 -13.91 -41.03 11.22
N TRP A 305 -13.46 -39.90 11.76
CA TRP A 305 -12.05 -39.47 11.64
C TRP A 305 -11.32 -39.32 12.97
N GLY A 306 -12.04 -39.30 14.10
CA GLY A 306 -11.47 -38.99 15.42
C GLY A 306 -10.37 -39.96 15.84
N SER A 307 -10.50 -41.26 15.57
CA SER A 307 -9.46 -42.24 15.85
C SER A 307 -8.21 -42.07 14.99
N LYS A 308 -8.37 -41.64 13.74
CA LYS A 308 -7.28 -41.51 12.78
C LYS A 308 -6.59 -40.14 12.84
N TYR A 309 -7.36 -39.09 13.08
CA TYR A 309 -6.88 -37.69 13.10
C TYR A 309 -7.34 -36.95 14.37
N PRO A 310 -7.00 -37.42 15.57
CA PRO A 310 -7.50 -36.85 16.83
C PRO A 310 -7.09 -35.39 17.02
N GLN A 311 -5.96 -34.96 16.42
CA GLN A 311 -5.50 -33.57 16.55
C GLN A 311 -6.41 -32.59 15.82
N ILE A 312 -7.02 -32.99 14.70
CA ILE A 312 -7.98 -32.15 13.98
C ILE A 312 -9.20 -31.93 14.86
N LEU A 313 -9.77 -33.02 15.35
CA LEU A 313 -10.96 -32.99 16.21
C LEU A 313 -10.72 -32.12 17.45
N LYS A 314 -9.64 -32.38 18.19
CA LYS A 314 -9.26 -31.58 19.36
C LYS A 314 -9.15 -30.09 19.03
N SER A 315 -8.55 -29.74 17.89
CA SER A 315 -8.41 -28.34 17.48
C SER A 315 -9.77 -27.68 17.17
N TRP A 316 -10.69 -28.41 16.52
CA TRP A 316 -12.04 -27.90 16.24
C TRP A 316 -12.84 -27.74 17.51
N GLU A 317 -12.82 -28.71 18.41
CA GLU A 317 -13.53 -28.67 19.71
C GLU A 317 -13.02 -27.56 20.62
N THR A 318 -11.69 -27.42 20.74
CA THR A 318 -11.08 -26.35 21.54
C THR A 318 -11.47 -24.97 21.09
N ASN A 319 -11.57 -24.79 19.78
CA ASN A 319 -11.85 -23.49 19.16
C ASN A 319 -13.33 -23.29 18.80
N TRP A 320 -14.20 -24.26 19.12
CA TRP A 320 -15.59 -24.31 18.61
C TRP A 320 -16.39 -23.06 18.93
N ALA A 321 -16.27 -22.56 20.16
CA ALA A 321 -17.02 -21.39 20.62
C ALA A 321 -16.78 -20.15 19.71
N GLU A 322 -15.51 -19.90 19.33
CA GLU A 322 -15.14 -18.77 18.48
C GLU A 322 -15.24 -19.11 16.97
N LEU A 323 -15.11 -20.39 16.60
CA LEU A 323 -15.32 -20.85 15.22
C LEU A 323 -16.78 -20.78 14.82
N SER A 324 -17.70 -21.10 15.73
CA SER A 324 -19.14 -21.17 15.47
C SER A 324 -19.87 -19.84 15.64
N THR A 325 -19.17 -18.76 16.03
CA THR A 325 -19.78 -17.43 16.26
C THR A 325 -20.65 -16.96 15.08
N TYR A 326 -20.21 -17.21 13.84
CA TYR A 326 -20.95 -16.77 12.65
C TYR A 326 -22.36 -17.39 12.51
N PHE A 327 -22.65 -18.54 13.15
CA PHE A 327 -23.98 -19.14 13.13
C PHE A 327 -25.06 -18.29 13.81
N LYS A 328 -24.66 -17.35 14.68
CA LYS A 328 -25.57 -16.38 15.30
C LYS A 328 -26.23 -15.45 14.26
N TYR A 329 -25.61 -15.26 13.10
CA TYR A 329 -26.00 -14.23 12.12
C TYR A 329 -26.71 -14.79 10.90
N PRO A 330 -27.50 -13.97 10.18
CA PRO A 330 -28.07 -14.31 8.90
C PRO A 330 -27.01 -14.63 7.83
N GLN A 331 -27.42 -15.33 6.79
CA GLN A 331 -26.53 -15.88 5.75
C GLN A 331 -25.64 -14.81 5.08
N GLU A 332 -26.20 -13.61 4.86
CA GLU A 332 -25.48 -12.51 4.21
C GLU A 332 -24.30 -12.03 5.06
N VAL A 333 -24.50 -11.85 6.37
CA VAL A 333 -23.46 -11.50 7.35
C VAL A 333 -22.46 -12.64 7.48
N ARG A 334 -22.96 -13.92 7.63
CA ARG A 334 -22.11 -15.11 7.70
C ARG A 334 -21.10 -15.15 6.57
N THR A 335 -21.56 -14.95 5.33
CA THR A 335 -20.71 -15.06 4.14
C THR A 335 -19.51 -14.12 4.18
N ILE A 336 -19.61 -13.00 4.87
CA ILE A 336 -18.52 -12.04 4.99
C ILE A 336 -17.53 -12.47 6.08
N ILE A 337 -18.03 -12.93 7.24
CA ILE A 337 -17.21 -13.11 8.45
C ILE A 337 -16.56 -14.49 8.56
N TYR A 338 -17.22 -15.57 8.08
CA TYR A 338 -16.62 -16.91 8.19
C TYR A 338 -15.52 -17.14 7.14
N THR A 339 -15.52 -16.37 6.04
CA THR A 339 -14.48 -16.42 5.01
C THR A 339 -13.58 -15.19 5.11
N THR A 340 -12.30 -15.39 5.21
CA THR A 340 -11.31 -14.30 5.11
C THR A 340 -11.11 -13.83 3.66
N ASN A 341 -12.07 -14.05 2.77
CA ASN A 341 -11.97 -13.66 1.36
C ASN A 341 -11.58 -12.20 1.17
N ALA A 342 -12.01 -11.31 2.09
CA ALA A 342 -11.66 -9.90 2.04
C ALA A 342 -10.15 -9.69 2.22
N VAL A 343 -9.56 -10.23 3.31
CA VAL A 343 -8.14 -10.07 3.62
C VAL A 343 -7.27 -10.99 2.77
N GLU A 344 -7.72 -12.20 2.44
CA GLU A 344 -7.00 -13.06 1.48
C GLU A 344 -6.95 -12.45 0.08
N GLY A 345 -8.03 -11.82 -0.35
CA GLY A 345 -8.08 -11.05 -1.58
C GLY A 345 -7.10 -9.89 -1.57
N PHE A 346 -6.98 -9.20 -0.45
CA PHE A 346 -5.96 -8.17 -0.23
C PHE A 346 -4.54 -8.78 -0.29
N HIS A 347 -4.25 -9.83 0.48
CA HIS A 347 -2.94 -10.48 0.47
C HIS A 347 -2.55 -11.02 -0.91
N ARG A 348 -3.50 -11.58 -1.67
CA ARG A 348 -3.25 -12.01 -3.05
C ARG A 348 -2.87 -10.84 -3.96
N GLN A 349 -3.55 -9.69 -3.82
CA GLN A 349 -3.20 -8.49 -4.56
C GLN A 349 -1.85 -7.94 -4.10
N LEU A 350 -1.59 -7.87 -2.80
CA LEU A 350 -0.31 -7.44 -2.24
C LEU A 350 0.85 -8.31 -2.76
N ARG A 351 0.67 -9.63 -2.81
CA ARG A 351 1.69 -10.54 -3.37
C ARG A 351 2.00 -10.28 -4.85
N LYS A 352 1.07 -9.76 -5.65
CA LYS A 352 1.36 -9.39 -7.05
C LYS A 352 2.41 -8.29 -7.14
N PHE A 353 2.44 -7.38 -6.17
CA PHE A 353 3.42 -6.28 -6.11
C PHE A 353 4.70 -6.66 -5.37
N THR A 354 4.66 -7.69 -4.51
CA THR A 354 5.78 -7.99 -3.61
C THR A 354 6.52 -9.29 -3.93
N LYS A 355 5.96 -10.19 -4.75
CA LYS A 355 6.55 -11.53 -5.01
C LYS A 355 7.90 -11.50 -5.72
N THR A 356 8.18 -10.46 -6.49
CA THR A 356 9.47 -10.28 -7.20
C THR A 356 10.59 -9.91 -6.23
N LYS A 357 10.26 -9.29 -5.09
CA LYS A 357 11.21 -8.92 -4.04
C LYS A 357 11.31 -10.05 -3.02
N ILE A 358 12.21 -10.99 -3.27
CA ILE A 358 12.38 -12.19 -2.43
C ILE A 358 12.88 -11.82 -1.03
N ILE A 359 13.81 -10.86 -0.92
CA ILE A 359 14.42 -10.41 0.34
C ILE A 359 14.44 -8.88 0.34
N TYR A 360 13.96 -8.29 1.43
CA TYR A 360 14.02 -6.84 1.65
C TYR A 360 15.28 -6.48 2.45
N PRO A 361 15.97 -5.36 2.09
CA PRO A 361 17.19 -4.95 2.79
C PRO A 361 16.92 -4.43 4.20
N THR A 362 15.75 -3.82 4.45
CA THR A 362 15.37 -3.20 5.73
C THR A 362 13.86 -3.31 5.96
N ASP A 363 13.44 -3.06 7.20
CA ASP A 363 12.01 -2.95 7.57
C ASP A 363 11.33 -1.81 6.81
N ASP A 364 11.98 -0.68 6.64
CA ASP A 364 11.44 0.46 5.90
C ASP A 364 11.25 0.15 4.42
N ALA A 365 12.09 -0.69 3.83
CA ALA A 365 11.88 -1.17 2.46
C ALA A 365 10.59 -2.01 2.34
N VAL A 366 10.25 -2.81 3.36
CA VAL A 366 8.95 -3.52 3.43
C VAL A 366 7.82 -2.51 3.56
N ARG A 367 7.90 -1.58 4.53
CA ARG A 367 6.87 -0.57 4.79
C ARG A 367 6.55 0.26 3.55
N LYS A 368 7.58 0.80 2.87
CA LYS A 368 7.43 1.56 1.63
C LYS A 368 6.73 0.74 0.53
N SER A 369 7.22 -0.50 0.31
CA SER A 369 6.68 -1.37 -0.73
C SER A 369 5.22 -1.73 -0.48
N VAL A 370 4.88 -2.05 0.78
CA VAL A 370 3.51 -2.40 1.18
C VAL A 370 2.60 -1.18 1.13
N TYR A 371 3.03 -0.03 1.66
CA TYR A 371 2.25 1.22 1.60
C TYR A 371 1.87 1.58 0.17
N LEU A 372 2.84 1.61 -0.75
CA LEU A 372 2.58 1.91 -2.16
C LEU A 372 1.63 0.89 -2.80
N SER A 373 1.79 -0.40 -2.44
CA SER A 373 0.87 -1.44 -2.88
C SER A 373 -0.55 -1.24 -2.34
N ILE A 374 -0.69 -0.83 -1.07
CA ILE A 374 -1.98 -0.50 -0.45
C ILE A 374 -2.64 0.65 -1.21
N GLN A 375 -1.90 1.72 -1.52
CA GLN A 375 -2.42 2.85 -2.28
C GLN A 375 -2.95 2.41 -3.66
N GLU A 376 -2.23 1.57 -4.39
CA GLU A 376 -2.67 1.04 -5.68
C GLU A 376 -3.88 0.10 -5.58
N ILE A 377 -3.94 -0.72 -4.53
CA ILE A 377 -5.05 -1.65 -4.29
C ILE A 377 -6.32 -0.88 -3.90
N SER A 378 -6.19 0.10 -3.02
CA SER A 378 -7.30 0.90 -2.48
C SER A 378 -8.01 1.74 -3.54
N LYS A 379 -7.31 2.16 -4.61
CA LYS A 379 -7.93 2.82 -5.77
C LYS A 379 -9.07 2.01 -6.41
N LYS A 380 -9.08 0.69 -6.22
CA LYS A 380 -10.09 -0.22 -6.75
C LYS A 380 -11.25 -0.49 -5.79
N TRP A 381 -11.14 -0.02 -4.55
CA TRP A 381 -12.14 -0.25 -3.50
C TRP A 381 -13.12 0.92 -3.41
N THR A 382 -13.72 1.28 -4.53
CA THR A 382 -14.65 2.42 -4.66
C THR A 382 -16.09 2.07 -4.33
N MET A 383 -16.44 0.80 -4.44
CA MET A 383 -17.80 0.31 -4.22
C MET A 383 -17.93 -0.38 -2.87
N PRO A 384 -19.09 -0.27 -2.21
CA PRO A 384 -19.38 -1.06 -1.01
C PRO A 384 -19.43 -2.56 -1.34
N ILE A 385 -19.38 -3.37 -0.28
CA ILE A 385 -19.67 -4.80 -0.39
C ILE A 385 -21.08 -4.98 -0.93
N ARG A 386 -21.24 -5.99 -1.77
CA ARG A 386 -22.55 -6.34 -2.35
C ARG A 386 -23.60 -6.53 -1.25
N ASP A 387 -24.79 -6.04 -1.50
CA ASP A 387 -25.96 -6.13 -0.62
C ASP A 387 -25.74 -5.49 0.77
N TRP A 388 -24.81 -4.52 0.88
CA TRP A 388 -24.43 -3.90 2.16
C TRP A 388 -25.61 -3.28 2.92
N GLY A 389 -26.57 -2.66 2.22
CA GLY A 389 -27.76 -2.11 2.87
C GLY A 389 -28.58 -3.17 3.62
N CYS A 390 -28.69 -4.38 3.09
CA CYS A 390 -29.33 -5.51 3.75
C CYS A 390 -28.49 -5.98 4.96
N ILE A 391 -27.18 -6.13 4.77
CA ILE A 391 -26.24 -6.60 5.79
C ILE A 391 -26.23 -5.67 7.00
N ILE A 392 -26.09 -4.37 6.80
CA ILE A 392 -26.06 -3.41 7.91
C ILE A 392 -27.41 -3.34 8.62
N GLY A 393 -28.53 -3.44 7.89
CA GLY A 393 -29.87 -3.54 8.47
C GLY A 393 -30.04 -4.79 9.37
N GLN A 394 -29.51 -5.93 8.96
CA GLN A 394 -29.45 -7.14 9.77
C GLN A 394 -28.56 -6.95 10.99
N MET A 395 -27.38 -6.34 10.83
CA MET A 395 -26.46 -6.08 11.96
C MET A 395 -27.08 -5.14 13.01
N VAL A 396 -27.93 -4.19 12.64
CA VAL A 396 -28.67 -3.35 13.60
C VAL A 396 -29.53 -4.18 14.55
N MET A 397 -30.09 -5.31 14.09
CA MET A 397 -30.88 -6.21 14.95
C MET A 397 -30.05 -6.88 16.05
N PHE A 398 -28.75 -7.08 15.82
CA PHE A 398 -27.84 -7.73 16.80
C PHE A 398 -27.07 -6.73 17.65
N PHE A 399 -26.70 -5.59 17.10
CA PHE A 399 -25.81 -4.62 17.73
C PHE A 399 -26.52 -3.33 18.17
N GLY A 400 -27.77 -3.10 17.72
CA GLY A 400 -28.63 -2.02 18.19
C GLY A 400 -27.98 -0.64 18.11
N GLU A 401 -27.98 0.07 19.24
CA GLU A 401 -27.46 1.43 19.35
C GLU A 401 -25.96 1.58 19.03
N ARG A 402 -25.17 0.52 19.18
CA ARG A 402 -23.73 0.53 18.84
C ARG A 402 -23.47 0.92 17.37
N LEU A 403 -24.44 0.67 16.47
CA LEU A 403 -24.39 1.08 15.08
C LEU A 403 -24.98 2.48 14.84
N LEU A 404 -25.78 2.99 15.77
CA LEU A 404 -26.52 4.23 15.60
C LEU A 404 -25.76 5.46 16.13
N THR A 405 -24.69 5.28 16.90
CA THR A 405 -23.84 6.36 17.44
C THR A 405 -23.04 7.01 16.28
N ARG A 406 -23.76 7.67 15.38
CA ARG A 406 -23.21 8.70 14.50
C ARG A 406 -23.26 10.02 15.25
N GLN A 407 -22.18 10.42 15.89
CA GLN A 407 -21.95 11.83 16.21
C GLN A 407 -20.49 12.14 15.99
#